data_3b98fae01afecc773aa9c9d4aea74735
#
_entry.id   3b98fae01afecc773aa9c9d4aea74735
#
_cell.length_a   1.000
_cell.length_b   1.000
_cell.length_c   1.000
_cell.angle_alpha   90.00
_cell.angle_beta   90.00
_cell.angle_gamma   90.00
#
_symmetry.space_group_name_H-M   'P 1'
#
loop_
_entity.id
_entity.type
_entity.pdbx_description
1 polymer ?
#
loop_
_entity_poly.entity_id
_entity_poly.type
_entity_poly.pdbx_seq_one_letter_code
_entity_poly.pdbx_strand_id
1 'polypeptide(L)'
;MKKQDLINLTKKTHKASQTLSNFTSDDKNKLLKLIHVNINKNRNNILKNNKIDIQNSKDMNKDFAFIDRLTLTEHKIELMLNGIENIISLNDPVGKIIEDKILDNEMNLKKITVPLGVIGVIYETRPDITTDISSLCIKSGNAVILKGGKESMNTNICLTSIIKQSLKEFGTDDNFVNLIESTDRKITKEFLQLNEYIDLMIPRGGESLVKMVGKEAKMPSITGGIGVTHIYIDPSADIDKAISVVLNSKASKPSVCNALDTLLIHSKILPTFLPLMIKSLSESICLLLYWQTCNRIHSIKNPFGTTKNKHAAKRGLK
;
A
#
# COMPACT_ATOMS: atom_id res chain seq x y z
N MET A 1 -0.42 0.51 -25.52
CA MET A 1 1.03 0.22 -25.34
C MET A 1 1.33 -1.14 -25.97
N LYS A 2 2.32 -1.23 -26.85
CA LYS A 2 2.83 -2.50 -27.39
C LYS A 2 3.93 -3.06 -26.48
N LYS A 3 4.25 -4.35 -26.63
CA LYS A 3 5.35 -5.00 -25.87
C LYS A 3 6.68 -4.24 -26.01
N GLN A 4 7.00 -3.78 -27.22
CA GLN A 4 8.24 -3.05 -27.47
C GLN A 4 8.29 -1.70 -26.73
N ASP A 5 7.15 -1.01 -26.61
CA ASP A 5 7.06 0.25 -25.86
C ASP A 5 7.31 0.01 -24.37
N LEU A 6 6.77 -1.11 -23.82
CA LEU A 6 7.01 -1.51 -22.44
C LEU A 6 8.51 -1.81 -22.20
N ILE A 7 9.16 -2.57 -23.07
CA ILE A 7 10.59 -2.87 -22.99
C ILE A 7 11.41 -1.56 -23.03
N ASN A 8 11.07 -0.64 -23.93
CA ASN A 8 11.76 0.64 -24.04
C ASN A 8 11.59 1.49 -22.80
N LEU A 9 10.37 1.52 -22.21
CA LEU A 9 10.10 2.22 -20.96
C LEU A 9 10.93 1.63 -19.82
N THR A 10 10.96 0.31 -19.67
CA THR A 10 11.71 -0.35 -18.59
C THR A 10 13.21 -0.15 -18.73
N LYS A 11 13.77 -0.22 -19.94
CA LYS A 11 15.19 0.10 -20.21
C LYS A 11 15.56 1.53 -19.82
N LYS A 12 14.71 2.51 -20.16
CA LYS A 12 14.93 3.92 -19.77
C LYS A 12 14.90 4.07 -18.25
N THR A 13 13.94 3.44 -17.57
CA THR A 13 13.85 3.48 -16.11
C THR A 13 15.08 2.82 -15.46
N HIS A 14 15.54 1.69 -15.98
CA HIS A 14 16.74 1.00 -15.49
C HIS A 14 18.00 1.87 -15.64
N LYS A 15 18.17 2.53 -16.78
CA LYS A 15 19.28 3.48 -16.96
C LYS A 15 19.16 4.67 -15.98
N ALA A 16 17.97 5.22 -15.81
CA ALA A 16 17.72 6.33 -14.90
C ALA A 16 18.03 5.96 -13.43
N SER A 17 17.74 4.73 -13.00
CA SER A 17 17.99 4.28 -11.63
C SER A 17 19.47 4.39 -11.22
N GLN A 18 20.38 4.21 -12.16
CA GLN A 18 21.82 4.36 -11.93
C GLN A 18 22.20 5.82 -11.58
N THR A 19 21.50 6.81 -12.17
CA THR A 19 21.72 8.22 -11.82
C THR A 19 21.12 8.53 -10.45
N LEU A 20 19.91 8.04 -10.16
CA LEU A 20 19.22 8.27 -8.89
C LEU A 20 19.98 7.67 -7.70
N SER A 21 20.65 6.54 -7.89
CA SER A 21 21.45 5.88 -6.84
C SER A 21 22.59 6.76 -6.30
N ASN A 22 23.01 7.77 -7.07
CA ASN A 22 24.08 8.70 -6.69
C ASN A 22 23.56 9.98 -6.00
N PHE A 23 22.23 10.13 -5.87
CA PHE A 23 21.64 11.30 -5.20
C PHE A 23 21.95 11.28 -3.71
N THR A 24 22.37 12.43 -3.20
CA THR A 24 22.51 12.64 -1.76
C THR A 24 21.16 12.70 -1.07
N SER A 25 21.15 12.55 0.24
CA SER A 25 19.91 12.72 1.04
C SER A 25 19.29 14.11 0.84
N ASP A 26 20.12 15.13 0.68
CA ASP A 26 19.68 16.51 0.44
C ASP A 26 19.03 16.67 -0.95
N ASP A 27 19.62 16.10 -1.99
CA ASP A 27 19.05 16.09 -3.35
C ASP A 27 17.66 15.43 -3.37
N LYS A 28 17.55 14.25 -2.76
CA LYS A 28 16.28 13.51 -2.63
C LYS A 28 15.22 14.36 -1.88
N ASN A 29 15.60 14.99 -0.77
CA ASN A 29 14.70 15.82 0.01
C ASN A 29 14.27 17.09 -0.75
N LYS A 30 15.18 17.75 -1.47
CA LYS A 30 14.84 18.91 -2.32
C LYS A 30 13.88 18.52 -3.45
N LEU A 31 14.12 17.38 -4.11
CA LEU A 31 13.25 16.86 -5.15
C LEU A 31 11.85 16.53 -4.59
N LEU A 32 11.75 15.86 -3.43
CA LEU A 32 10.48 15.57 -2.78
C LEU A 32 9.71 16.84 -2.37
N LYS A 33 10.42 17.87 -1.89
CA LYS A 33 9.80 19.19 -1.62
C LYS A 33 9.24 19.83 -2.89
N LEU A 34 9.93 19.73 -4.03
CA LEU A 34 9.45 20.21 -5.30
C LEU A 34 8.21 19.46 -5.79
N ILE A 35 8.20 18.13 -5.64
CA ILE A 35 7.03 17.28 -5.94
C ILE A 35 5.84 17.70 -5.04
N HIS A 36 6.05 17.88 -3.75
CA HIS A 36 5.04 18.37 -2.81
C HIS A 36 4.42 19.70 -3.27
N VAL A 37 5.27 20.69 -3.60
CA VAL A 37 4.81 22.00 -4.08
C VAL A 37 4.00 21.87 -5.36
N ASN A 38 4.45 21.07 -6.33
CA ASN A 38 3.79 20.92 -7.61
C ASN A 38 2.46 20.12 -7.50
N ILE A 39 2.36 19.12 -6.64
CA ILE A 39 1.09 18.45 -6.33
C ILE A 39 0.12 19.45 -5.71
N ASN A 40 0.58 20.23 -4.73
CA ASN A 40 -0.25 21.24 -4.09
C ASN A 40 -0.79 22.29 -5.07
N LYS A 41 0.05 22.79 -5.98
CA LYS A 41 -0.37 23.73 -7.04
C LYS A 41 -1.39 23.15 -8.02
N ASN A 42 -1.34 21.82 -8.23
CA ASN A 42 -2.18 21.12 -9.21
C ASN A 42 -3.43 20.45 -8.60
N ARG A 43 -3.81 20.76 -7.35
CA ARG A 43 -4.97 20.14 -6.64
C ARG A 43 -6.22 20.08 -7.52
N ASN A 44 -6.61 21.21 -8.11
CA ASN A 44 -7.81 21.28 -8.94
C ASN A 44 -7.75 20.37 -10.17
N ASN A 45 -6.58 20.25 -10.79
CA ASN A 45 -6.40 19.36 -11.95
C ASN A 45 -6.48 17.88 -11.52
N ILE A 46 -5.88 17.54 -10.39
CA ILE A 46 -5.97 16.17 -9.81
C ILE A 46 -7.43 15.82 -9.51
N LEU A 47 -8.16 16.68 -8.82
CA LEU A 47 -9.58 16.47 -8.50
C LEU A 47 -10.45 16.38 -9.75
N LYS A 48 -10.18 17.17 -10.79
CA LYS A 48 -10.90 17.10 -12.07
C LYS A 48 -10.71 15.73 -12.73
N ASN A 49 -9.47 15.22 -12.81
CA ASN A 49 -9.19 13.91 -13.38
C ASN A 49 -9.79 12.79 -12.54
N ASN A 50 -9.78 12.92 -11.21
CA ASN A 50 -10.39 11.95 -10.32
C ASN A 50 -11.92 11.91 -10.47
N LYS A 51 -12.58 13.04 -10.69
CA LYS A 51 -14.02 13.06 -10.99
C LYS A 51 -14.37 12.26 -12.25
N ILE A 52 -13.52 12.30 -13.28
CA ILE A 52 -13.70 11.48 -14.50
C ILE A 52 -13.65 9.99 -14.15
N ASP A 53 -12.64 9.57 -13.39
CA ASP A 53 -12.48 8.18 -12.97
C ASP A 53 -13.66 7.70 -12.11
N ILE A 54 -14.15 8.55 -11.19
CA ILE A 54 -15.32 8.27 -10.35
C ILE A 54 -16.58 8.10 -11.22
N GLN A 55 -16.81 8.99 -12.19
CA GLN A 55 -17.99 8.91 -13.07
C GLN A 55 -17.96 7.64 -13.89
N ASN A 56 -16.82 7.32 -14.53
CA ASN A 56 -16.63 6.09 -15.29
C ASN A 56 -16.90 4.83 -14.43
N SER A 57 -16.49 4.87 -13.15
CA SER A 57 -16.69 3.74 -12.23
C SER A 57 -18.15 3.61 -11.78
N LYS A 58 -18.88 4.73 -11.60
CA LYS A 58 -20.33 4.73 -11.34
C LYS A 58 -21.10 4.15 -12.52
N ASP A 59 -20.75 4.54 -13.74
CA ASP A 59 -21.37 4.04 -14.98
C ASP A 59 -21.15 2.52 -15.15
N MET A 60 -20.07 1.98 -14.55
CA MET A 60 -19.82 0.54 -14.46
C MET A 60 -20.50 -0.14 -13.27
N ASN A 61 -21.39 0.52 -12.53
CA ASN A 61 -22.09 0.03 -11.34
C ASN A 61 -21.17 -0.53 -10.26
N LYS A 62 -20.01 0.12 -10.02
CA LYS A 62 -19.12 -0.25 -8.91
C LYS A 62 -19.77 0.06 -7.57
N ASP A 63 -19.51 -0.77 -6.55
CA ASP A 63 -20.05 -0.59 -5.21
C ASP A 63 -19.51 0.67 -4.50
N PHE A 64 -20.21 1.06 -3.42
CA PHE A 64 -19.85 2.25 -2.65
C PHE A 64 -18.43 2.18 -2.08
N ALA A 65 -18.02 1.03 -1.55
CA ALA A 65 -16.69 0.86 -0.96
C ALA A 65 -15.57 1.00 -2.01
N PHE A 66 -15.84 0.58 -3.25
CA PHE A 66 -14.94 0.79 -4.37
C PHE A 66 -14.82 2.28 -4.74
N ILE A 67 -15.96 2.97 -4.88
CA ILE A 67 -16.00 4.39 -5.19
C ILE A 67 -15.33 5.21 -4.09
N ASP A 68 -15.55 4.91 -2.81
CA ASP A 68 -14.89 5.60 -1.70
C ASP A 68 -13.36 5.46 -1.75
N ARG A 69 -12.85 4.27 -2.05
CA ARG A 69 -11.39 4.06 -2.22
C ARG A 69 -10.81 4.83 -3.40
N LEU A 70 -11.56 4.95 -4.50
CA LEU A 70 -11.16 5.68 -5.70
C LEU A 70 -11.18 7.20 -5.51
N THR A 71 -12.11 7.69 -4.69
CA THR A 71 -12.39 9.12 -4.54
C THR A 71 -11.24 9.84 -3.83
N LEU A 72 -10.69 10.87 -4.48
CA LEU A 72 -9.86 11.88 -3.84
C LEU A 72 -10.72 13.08 -3.45
N THR A 73 -10.48 13.60 -2.26
CA THR A 73 -11.04 14.85 -1.73
C THR A 73 -9.90 15.81 -1.43
N GLU A 74 -10.18 17.08 -1.19
CA GLU A 74 -9.18 18.05 -0.71
C GLU A 74 -8.44 17.50 0.52
N HIS A 75 -9.17 16.94 1.48
CA HIS A 75 -8.58 16.31 2.66
C HIS A 75 -7.66 15.14 2.32
N LYS A 76 -8.02 14.27 1.37
CA LYS A 76 -7.15 13.17 0.94
C LYS A 76 -5.90 13.67 0.21
N ILE A 77 -5.99 14.76 -0.54
CA ILE A 77 -4.80 15.41 -1.12
C ILE A 77 -3.91 15.97 -0.02
N GLU A 78 -4.48 16.59 1.02
CA GLU A 78 -3.71 17.05 2.17
C GLU A 78 -2.98 15.90 2.87
N LEU A 79 -3.64 14.75 3.04
CA LEU A 79 -2.98 13.55 3.59
C LEU A 79 -1.84 13.05 2.71
N MET A 80 -1.97 13.14 1.37
CA MET A 80 -0.89 12.79 0.45
C MET A 80 0.32 13.75 0.62
N LEU A 81 0.07 15.05 0.77
CA LEU A 81 1.11 16.04 1.00
C LEU A 81 1.83 15.81 2.34
N ASN A 82 1.08 15.59 3.40
CA ASN A 82 1.62 15.21 4.71
C ASN A 82 2.42 13.91 4.64
N GLY A 83 1.99 12.94 3.80
CA GLY A 83 2.73 11.72 3.51
C GLY A 83 4.12 12.01 2.93
N ILE A 84 4.23 12.93 1.96
CA ILE A 84 5.51 13.34 1.38
C ILE A 84 6.38 14.02 2.44
N GLU A 85 5.84 14.91 3.27
CA GLU A 85 6.58 15.57 4.36
C GLU A 85 7.12 14.56 5.37
N ASN A 86 6.31 13.58 5.75
CA ASN A 86 6.75 12.48 6.60
C ASN A 86 7.91 11.70 5.97
N ILE A 87 7.84 11.41 4.66
CA ILE A 87 8.91 10.70 3.94
C ILE A 87 10.19 11.56 3.90
N ILE A 88 10.08 12.87 3.72
CA ILE A 88 11.22 13.81 3.77
C ILE A 88 11.91 13.73 5.13
N SER A 89 11.15 13.65 6.23
CA SER A 89 11.66 13.60 7.59
C SER A 89 12.36 12.28 7.96
N LEU A 90 12.11 11.20 7.20
CA LEU A 90 12.76 9.90 7.43
C LEU A 90 14.27 10.00 7.18
N ASN A 91 15.03 9.24 7.96
CA ASN A 91 16.46 9.04 7.68
C ASN A 91 16.64 8.35 6.32
N ASP A 92 17.65 8.80 5.57
CA ASP A 92 18.01 8.13 4.31
C ASP A 92 18.41 6.68 4.60
N PRO A 93 17.79 5.69 3.94
CA PRO A 93 18.18 4.29 4.12
C PRO A 93 19.46 3.91 3.38
N VAL A 94 19.94 4.73 2.44
CA VAL A 94 21.10 4.44 1.58
C VAL A 94 22.40 4.89 2.24
N GLY A 95 23.47 4.13 2.05
CA GLY A 95 24.79 4.46 2.56
C GLY A 95 25.00 4.19 4.05
N LYS A 96 24.04 3.55 4.74
CA LYS A 96 24.22 3.20 6.16
C LYS A 96 25.20 2.06 6.30
N ILE A 97 26.19 2.24 7.20
CA ILE A 97 27.12 1.18 7.60
C ILE A 97 26.39 0.27 8.57
N ILE A 98 26.17 -0.99 8.17
CA ILE A 98 25.53 -2.03 8.99
C ILE A 98 26.57 -2.80 9.79
N GLU A 99 27.77 -3.00 9.20
CA GLU A 99 28.89 -3.71 9.78
C GLU A 99 30.18 -3.02 9.35
N ASP A 100 31.12 -2.84 10.29
CA ASP A 100 32.46 -2.30 10.05
C ASP A 100 33.43 -3.11 10.91
N LYS A 101 34.31 -3.89 10.27
CA LYS A 101 35.26 -4.76 10.97
C LYS A 101 36.55 -4.89 10.24
N ILE A 102 37.64 -5.04 11.00
CA ILE A 102 38.95 -5.40 10.50
C ILE A 102 39.04 -6.92 10.47
N LEU A 103 39.43 -7.47 9.33
CA LEU A 103 39.67 -8.90 9.14
C LEU A 103 41.09 -9.29 9.62
N ASP A 104 41.34 -10.60 9.79
CA ASP A 104 42.62 -11.13 10.24
C ASP A 104 43.83 -10.74 9.35
N ASN A 105 43.54 -10.40 8.10
CA ASN A 105 44.51 -9.92 7.13
C ASN A 105 44.62 -8.37 7.06
N GLU A 106 44.15 -7.68 8.10
CA GLU A 106 44.14 -6.21 8.25
C GLU A 106 43.26 -5.44 7.26
N MET A 107 42.46 -6.12 6.42
CA MET A 107 41.47 -5.46 5.54
C MET A 107 40.31 -4.93 6.34
N ASN A 108 39.88 -3.69 6.03
CA ASN A 108 38.62 -3.13 6.58
C ASN A 108 37.45 -3.55 5.73
N LEU A 109 36.54 -4.36 6.31
CA LEU A 109 35.32 -4.80 5.68
C LEU A 109 34.14 -3.95 6.16
N LYS A 110 33.47 -3.24 5.23
CA LYS A 110 32.26 -2.48 5.50
C LYS A 110 31.08 -3.05 4.75
N LYS A 111 29.98 -3.33 5.47
CA LYS A 111 28.69 -3.68 4.89
C LYS A 111 27.80 -2.43 4.87
N ILE A 112 27.46 -1.94 3.67
CA ILE A 112 26.67 -0.74 3.49
C ILE A 112 25.34 -1.05 2.79
N THR A 113 24.31 -0.25 3.08
CA THR A 113 23.02 -0.33 2.36
C THR A 113 23.12 0.40 1.02
N VAL A 114 22.52 -0.18 -0.01
CA VAL A 114 22.44 0.39 -1.36
C VAL A 114 20.99 0.33 -1.88
N PRO A 115 20.58 1.16 -2.86
CA PRO A 115 19.31 1.01 -3.54
C PRO A 115 19.17 -0.36 -4.19
N LEU A 116 17.94 -0.83 -4.35
CA LEU A 116 17.63 -2.07 -5.08
C LEU A 116 17.79 -1.90 -6.59
N GLY A 117 17.45 -0.72 -7.10
CA GLY A 117 17.45 -0.39 -8.53
C GLY A 117 16.08 0.04 -9.03
N VAL A 118 15.39 -0.79 -9.82
CA VAL A 118 14.06 -0.53 -10.34
C VAL A 118 13.01 -1.35 -9.61
N ILE A 119 12.01 -0.68 -9.07
CA ILE A 119 10.88 -1.33 -8.40
C ILE A 119 9.66 -1.29 -9.33
N GLY A 120 9.10 -2.45 -9.66
CA GLY A 120 7.81 -2.57 -10.33
C GLY A 120 6.69 -2.62 -9.29
N VAL A 121 5.65 -1.79 -9.42
CA VAL A 121 4.51 -1.80 -8.51
C VAL A 121 3.21 -1.96 -9.28
N ILE A 122 2.44 -3.01 -8.97
CA ILE A 122 1.11 -3.22 -9.52
C ILE A 122 0.09 -2.98 -8.41
N TYR A 123 -0.84 -2.02 -8.61
CA TYR A 123 -1.79 -1.64 -7.58
C TYR A 123 -3.21 -1.43 -8.12
N GLU A 124 -4.19 -1.58 -7.23
CA GLU A 124 -5.62 -1.46 -7.53
C GLU A 124 -6.20 -0.20 -6.88
N THR A 125 -7.15 0.42 -7.52
CA THR A 125 -8.19 1.38 -7.04
C THR A 125 -7.77 2.39 -5.94
N ARG A 126 -6.50 2.82 -5.90
CA ARG A 126 -5.98 3.79 -4.94
C ARG A 126 -5.03 4.75 -5.61
N PRO A 127 -5.50 5.90 -6.12
CA PRO A 127 -4.65 6.85 -6.83
C PRO A 127 -3.57 7.50 -5.92
N ASP A 128 -3.83 7.60 -4.61
CA ASP A 128 -2.88 8.04 -3.59
C ASP A 128 -1.56 7.24 -3.61
N ILE A 129 -1.62 5.93 -3.92
CA ILE A 129 -0.45 5.04 -4.02
C ILE A 129 0.57 5.55 -5.05
N THR A 130 0.12 6.18 -6.14
CA THR A 130 1.01 6.76 -7.14
C THR A 130 2.04 7.71 -6.52
N THR A 131 1.58 8.60 -5.65
CA THR A 131 2.42 9.58 -4.96
C THR A 131 3.25 8.94 -3.85
N ASP A 132 2.63 8.12 -3.01
CA ASP A 132 3.29 7.48 -1.87
C ASP A 132 4.46 6.62 -2.30
N ILE A 133 4.23 5.72 -3.27
CA ILE A 133 5.27 4.81 -3.75
C ILE A 133 6.37 5.57 -4.50
N SER A 134 6.01 6.54 -5.34
CA SER A 134 7.02 7.36 -6.04
C SER A 134 7.93 8.08 -5.05
N SER A 135 7.35 8.66 -4.00
CA SER A 135 8.11 9.39 -2.98
C SER A 135 9.02 8.45 -2.15
N LEU A 136 8.52 7.28 -1.75
CA LEU A 136 9.30 6.27 -1.04
C LEU A 136 10.45 5.73 -1.91
N CYS A 137 10.20 5.47 -3.21
CA CYS A 137 11.23 5.02 -4.13
C CYS A 137 12.32 6.07 -4.31
N ILE A 138 11.96 7.33 -4.55
CA ILE A 138 12.92 8.44 -4.65
C ILE A 138 13.74 8.56 -3.35
N LYS A 139 13.09 8.54 -2.18
CA LYS A 139 13.78 8.63 -0.88
C LYS A 139 14.78 7.49 -0.68
N SER A 140 14.46 6.29 -1.14
CA SER A 140 15.33 5.11 -1.04
C SER A 140 16.28 4.93 -2.23
N GLY A 141 16.37 5.91 -3.14
CA GLY A 141 17.28 5.89 -4.28
C GLY A 141 16.89 4.92 -5.38
N ASN A 142 15.63 4.47 -5.43
CA ASN A 142 15.12 3.52 -6.41
C ASN A 142 14.27 4.23 -7.46
N ALA A 143 14.41 3.83 -8.73
CA ALA A 143 13.45 4.18 -9.76
C ALA A 143 12.21 3.28 -9.69
N VAL A 144 11.07 3.74 -10.19
CA VAL A 144 9.82 3.00 -10.09
C VAL A 144 9.03 2.96 -11.41
N ILE A 145 8.46 1.80 -11.68
CA ILE A 145 7.48 1.61 -12.76
C ILE A 145 6.15 1.23 -12.13
N LEU A 146 5.17 2.10 -12.30
CA LEU A 146 3.84 2.01 -11.75
C LEU A 146 2.89 1.34 -12.75
N LYS A 147 2.03 0.45 -12.28
CA LYS A 147 0.93 -0.14 -13.04
C LYS A 147 -0.34 -0.11 -12.20
N GLY A 148 -1.08 0.99 -12.31
CA GLY A 148 -2.37 1.16 -11.64
C GLY A 148 -3.52 0.41 -12.29
N GLY A 149 -4.64 0.30 -11.57
CA GLY A 149 -5.91 -0.19 -12.08
C GLY A 149 -6.48 0.73 -13.17
N LYS A 150 -7.29 0.15 -14.06
CA LYS A 150 -7.93 0.90 -15.16
C LYS A 150 -8.88 1.99 -14.64
N GLU A 151 -9.44 1.77 -13.46
CA GLU A 151 -10.46 2.64 -12.87
C GLU A 151 -9.90 3.95 -12.31
N SER A 152 -8.58 4.05 -12.11
CA SER A 152 -7.88 5.26 -11.64
C SER A 152 -6.92 5.82 -12.69
N MET A 153 -7.08 5.46 -13.95
CA MET A 153 -6.09 5.76 -14.99
C MET A 153 -5.88 7.26 -15.21
N ASN A 154 -6.96 8.05 -15.29
CA ASN A 154 -6.85 9.49 -15.51
C ASN A 154 -6.13 10.20 -14.34
N THR A 155 -6.47 9.80 -13.11
CA THR A 155 -5.82 10.33 -11.90
C THR A 155 -4.34 9.94 -11.85
N ASN A 156 -4.03 8.67 -12.13
CA ASN A 156 -2.66 8.17 -12.10
C ASN A 156 -1.78 8.86 -13.16
N ILE A 157 -2.29 9.07 -14.37
CA ILE A 157 -1.60 9.82 -15.44
C ILE A 157 -1.34 11.26 -14.98
N CYS A 158 -2.36 11.92 -14.41
CA CYS A 158 -2.23 13.28 -13.91
C CYS A 158 -1.15 13.39 -12.84
N LEU A 159 -1.18 12.53 -11.81
CA LEU A 159 -0.19 12.51 -10.74
C LEU A 159 1.22 12.20 -11.25
N THR A 160 1.35 11.19 -12.11
CA THR A 160 2.66 10.81 -12.67
C THR A 160 3.22 11.94 -13.53
N SER A 161 2.40 12.65 -14.33
CA SER A 161 2.86 13.76 -15.14
C SER A 161 3.35 14.94 -14.29
N ILE A 162 2.69 15.24 -13.15
CA ILE A 162 3.14 16.26 -12.20
C ILE A 162 4.50 15.87 -11.59
N ILE A 163 4.66 14.60 -11.19
CA ILE A 163 5.93 14.09 -10.67
C ILE A 163 7.03 14.21 -11.74
N LYS A 164 6.77 13.76 -12.97
CA LYS A 164 7.73 13.86 -14.09
C LYS A 164 8.09 15.31 -14.40
N GLN A 165 7.14 16.22 -14.35
CA GLN A 165 7.41 17.65 -14.51
C GLN A 165 8.34 18.14 -13.39
N SER A 166 8.11 17.73 -12.13
CA SER A 166 8.98 18.08 -11.01
C SER A 166 10.41 17.56 -11.18
N LEU A 167 10.56 16.34 -11.72
CA LEU A 167 11.87 15.77 -12.05
C LEU A 167 12.61 16.63 -13.09
N LYS A 168 11.91 17.06 -14.15
CA LYS A 168 12.47 17.96 -15.18
C LYS A 168 12.84 19.34 -14.62
N GLU A 169 11.97 19.94 -13.81
CA GLU A 169 12.23 21.22 -13.15
C GLU A 169 13.43 21.15 -12.20
N PHE A 170 13.63 19.99 -11.56
CA PHE A 170 14.81 19.72 -10.73
C PHE A 170 16.11 19.56 -11.57
N GLY A 171 15.99 19.36 -12.88
CA GLY A 171 17.10 19.16 -13.79
C GLY A 171 17.61 17.71 -13.86
N THR A 172 16.73 16.72 -13.59
CA THR A 172 17.08 15.30 -13.58
C THR A 172 16.26 14.49 -14.58
N ASP A 173 16.57 13.19 -14.68
CA ASP A 173 15.90 12.27 -15.60
C ASP A 173 14.45 12.00 -15.15
N ASP A 174 13.48 12.31 -16.01
CA ASP A 174 12.07 12.09 -15.73
C ASP A 174 11.66 10.60 -15.78
N ASN A 175 12.60 9.70 -16.16
CA ASN A 175 12.38 8.27 -16.15
C ASN A 175 12.62 7.61 -14.76
N PHE A 176 12.89 8.37 -13.70
CA PHE A 176 12.89 7.85 -12.34
C PHE A 176 11.50 7.31 -11.93
N VAL A 177 10.43 7.90 -12.47
CA VAL A 177 9.06 7.47 -12.22
C VAL A 177 8.34 7.32 -13.55
N ASN A 178 7.89 6.11 -13.84
CA ASN A 178 7.12 5.82 -15.05
C ASN A 178 5.80 5.12 -14.72
N LEU A 179 4.78 5.36 -15.55
CA LEU A 179 3.47 4.69 -15.46
C LEU A 179 3.22 3.87 -16.74
N ILE A 180 2.75 2.65 -16.55
CA ILE A 180 2.25 1.82 -17.65
C ILE A 180 0.80 2.22 -17.95
N GLU A 181 0.62 3.04 -18.98
CA GLU A 181 -0.67 3.56 -19.43
C GLU A 181 -1.39 2.53 -20.33
N SER A 182 -1.66 1.35 -19.77
CA SER A 182 -2.35 0.28 -20.50
C SER A 182 -3.29 -0.48 -19.58
N THR A 183 -4.47 -0.79 -20.06
CA THR A 183 -5.46 -1.62 -19.38
C THR A 183 -5.37 -3.09 -19.79
N ASP A 184 -4.54 -3.43 -20.77
CA ASP A 184 -4.38 -4.78 -21.31
C ASP A 184 -3.66 -5.68 -20.28
N ARG A 185 -4.31 -6.80 -19.94
CA ARG A 185 -3.74 -7.82 -19.06
C ARG A 185 -2.49 -8.51 -19.64
N LYS A 186 -2.37 -8.54 -20.96
CA LYS A 186 -1.16 -9.08 -21.63
C LYS A 186 0.06 -8.25 -21.29
N ILE A 187 -0.07 -6.92 -21.26
CA ILE A 187 1.01 -6.00 -20.88
C ILE A 187 1.41 -6.22 -19.41
N THR A 188 0.43 -6.50 -18.53
CA THR A 188 0.74 -6.84 -17.13
C THR A 188 1.55 -8.13 -17.02
N LYS A 189 1.21 -9.17 -17.80
CA LYS A 189 1.97 -10.41 -17.82
C LYS A 189 3.38 -10.22 -18.39
N GLU A 190 3.52 -9.45 -19.48
CA GLU A 190 4.83 -9.10 -20.02
C GLU A 190 5.68 -8.31 -19.00
N PHE A 191 5.07 -7.40 -18.26
CA PHE A 191 5.75 -6.63 -17.22
C PHE A 191 6.37 -7.53 -16.13
N LEU A 192 5.68 -8.61 -15.74
CA LEU A 192 6.16 -9.60 -14.79
C LEU A 192 7.32 -10.47 -15.32
N GLN A 193 7.64 -10.39 -16.62
CA GLN A 193 8.72 -11.18 -17.24
C GLN A 193 10.02 -10.39 -17.42
N LEU A 194 10.02 -9.07 -17.13
CA LEU A 194 11.15 -8.17 -17.42
C LEU A 194 12.16 -8.10 -16.28
N ASN A 195 12.56 -9.26 -15.73
CA ASN A 195 13.56 -9.36 -14.66
C ASN A 195 14.97 -8.89 -15.05
N GLU A 196 15.23 -8.66 -16.32
CA GLU A 196 16.49 -8.05 -16.81
C GLU A 196 16.57 -6.55 -16.43
N TYR A 197 15.43 -5.88 -16.24
CA TYR A 197 15.36 -4.43 -16.01
C TYR A 197 14.63 -4.04 -14.72
N ILE A 198 14.03 -5.01 -14.02
CA ILE A 198 13.25 -4.79 -12.81
C ILE A 198 13.79 -5.69 -11.71
N ASP A 199 14.21 -5.07 -10.62
CA ASP A 199 14.90 -5.75 -9.52
C ASP A 199 13.94 -6.31 -8.47
N LEU A 200 12.77 -5.67 -8.31
CA LEU A 200 11.75 -6.09 -7.33
C LEU A 200 10.34 -5.79 -7.83
N MET A 201 9.41 -6.70 -7.57
CA MET A 201 7.98 -6.50 -7.85
C MET A 201 7.16 -6.44 -6.57
N ILE A 202 6.29 -5.44 -6.45
CA ILE A 202 5.41 -5.25 -5.29
C ILE A 202 3.95 -5.19 -5.74
N PRO A 203 3.13 -6.22 -5.49
CA PRO A 203 1.69 -6.15 -5.69
C PRO A 203 1.01 -5.44 -4.51
N ARG A 204 0.06 -4.55 -4.80
CA ARG A 204 -0.75 -3.81 -3.83
C ARG A 204 -2.23 -3.88 -4.21
N GLY A 205 -2.93 -4.91 -3.75
CA GLY A 205 -4.33 -5.13 -4.11
C GLY A 205 -4.90 -6.38 -3.48
N GLY A 206 -5.96 -6.91 -4.08
CA GLY A 206 -6.62 -8.12 -3.61
C GLY A 206 -5.76 -9.37 -3.71
N GLU A 207 -6.21 -10.42 -3.04
CA GLU A 207 -5.50 -11.71 -2.95
C GLU A 207 -5.16 -12.30 -4.32
N SER A 208 -6.07 -12.17 -5.29
CA SER A 208 -5.89 -12.68 -6.65
C SER A 208 -4.71 -12.01 -7.35
N LEU A 209 -4.53 -10.70 -7.19
CA LEU A 209 -3.39 -9.95 -7.72
C LEU A 209 -2.08 -10.40 -7.04
N VAL A 210 -2.09 -10.51 -5.73
CA VAL A 210 -0.90 -10.92 -4.95
C VAL A 210 -0.46 -12.32 -5.34
N LYS A 211 -1.40 -13.28 -5.42
CA LYS A 211 -1.13 -14.65 -5.88
C LYS A 211 -0.63 -14.70 -7.32
N MET A 212 -1.22 -13.91 -8.22
CA MET A 212 -0.78 -13.85 -9.62
C MET A 212 0.67 -13.35 -9.71
N VAL A 213 1.00 -12.26 -9.04
CA VAL A 213 2.36 -11.72 -9.05
C VAL A 213 3.34 -12.71 -8.46
N GLY A 214 3.05 -13.30 -7.29
CA GLY A 214 3.93 -14.29 -6.66
C GLY A 214 4.16 -15.54 -7.50
N LYS A 215 3.22 -15.88 -8.39
CA LYS A 215 3.34 -17.04 -9.28
C LYS A 215 4.03 -16.71 -10.62
N GLU A 216 3.77 -15.53 -11.18
CA GLU A 216 4.13 -15.20 -12.56
C GLU A 216 5.35 -14.28 -12.68
N ALA A 217 5.74 -13.56 -11.60
CA ALA A 217 6.90 -12.68 -11.62
C ALA A 217 8.21 -13.46 -11.70
N LYS A 218 9.10 -13.08 -12.63
CA LYS A 218 10.44 -13.66 -12.76
C LYS A 218 11.48 -12.99 -11.86
N MET A 219 11.21 -11.77 -11.42
CA MET A 219 12.03 -11.06 -10.42
C MET A 219 11.54 -11.38 -9.00
N PRO A 220 12.35 -11.15 -7.97
CA PRO A 220 11.90 -11.20 -6.58
C PRO A 220 10.62 -10.38 -6.38
N SER A 221 9.69 -10.89 -5.56
CA SER A 221 8.45 -10.18 -5.28
C SER A 221 8.13 -10.19 -3.77
N ILE A 222 7.65 -9.06 -3.27
CA ILE A 222 7.15 -8.96 -1.89
C ILE A 222 5.64 -9.21 -1.92
N THR A 223 5.26 -10.45 -1.65
CA THR A 223 3.86 -10.87 -1.58
C THR A 223 3.45 -10.98 -0.12
N GLY A 224 2.55 -10.10 0.32
CA GLY A 224 1.92 -10.21 1.64
C GLY A 224 0.79 -11.25 1.65
N GLY A 225 0.52 -11.83 2.83
CA GLY A 225 -0.68 -12.62 3.06
C GLY A 225 -1.92 -11.75 3.28
N ILE A 226 -3.10 -12.39 3.38
CA ILE A 226 -4.32 -11.73 3.84
C ILE A 226 -4.14 -11.37 5.33
N GLY A 227 -4.37 -10.11 5.67
CA GLY A 227 -4.41 -9.69 7.07
C GLY A 227 -5.65 -10.26 7.75
N VAL A 228 -5.44 -11.10 8.76
CA VAL A 228 -6.51 -11.57 9.67
C VAL A 228 -6.18 -11.02 11.05
N THR A 229 -6.69 -9.83 11.32
CA THR A 229 -6.39 -9.11 12.57
C THR A 229 -7.20 -9.66 13.72
N HIS A 230 -6.54 -9.86 14.86
CA HIS A 230 -7.15 -10.42 16.06
C HIS A 230 -7.00 -9.45 17.23
N ILE A 231 -8.05 -9.31 18.03
CA ILE A 231 -7.99 -8.70 19.36
C ILE A 231 -8.38 -9.78 20.38
N TYR A 232 -7.58 -9.91 21.43
CA TYR A 232 -7.88 -10.78 22.56
C TYR A 232 -8.23 -9.93 23.78
N ILE A 233 -9.38 -10.21 24.38
CA ILE A 233 -9.85 -9.57 25.62
C ILE A 233 -9.53 -10.51 26.79
N ASP A 234 -8.53 -10.12 27.57
CA ASP A 234 -8.07 -10.83 28.75
C ASP A 234 -9.02 -10.63 29.95
N PRO A 235 -9.11 -11.55 30.91
CA PRO A 235 -9.94 -11.39 32.11
C PRO A 235 -9.62 -10.16 32.96
N SER A 236 -8.39 -9.66 32.88
CA SER A 236 -7.93 -8.46 33.59
C SER A 236 -8.14 -7.17 32.79
N ALA A 237 -8.72 -7.24 31.58
CA ALA A 237 -8.92 -6.07 30.74
C ALA A 237 -9.90 -5.07 31.39
N ASP A 238 -9.55 -3.79 31.26
CA ASP A 238 -10.48 -2.68 31.50
C ASP A 238 -11.58 -2.70 30.41
N ILE A 239 -12.83 -2.88 30.83
CA ILE A 239 -13.97 -3.09 29.92
C ILE A 239 -14.18 -1.90 29.02
N ASP A 240 -14.14 -0.67 29.54
CA ASP A 240 -14.43 0.54 28.78
C ASP A 240 -13.34 0.81 27.73
N LYS A 241 -12.08 0.66 28.11
CA LYS A 241 -10.96 0.73 27.16
C LYS A 241 -11.05 -0.36 26.09
N ALA A 242 -11.36 -1.58 26.48
CA ALA A 242 -11.48 -2.70 25.55
C ALA A 242 -12.60 -2.46 24.53
N ILE A 243 -13.76 -1.96 24.95
CA ILE A 243 -14.87 -1.56 24.07
C ILE A 243 -14.41 -0.47 23.09
N SER A 244 -13.78 0.58 23.61
CA SER A 244 -13.28 1.70 22.80
C SER A 244 -12.28 1.24 21.73
N VAL A 245 -11.34 0.37 22.09
CA VAL A 245 -10.33 -0.20 21.16
C VAL A 245 -11.00 -1.06 20.09
N VAL A 246 -11.93 -1.95 20.45
CA VAL A 246 -12.65 -2.82 19.51
C VAL A 246 -13.49 -1.98 18.54
N LEU A 247 -14.24 -0.98 19.05
CA LEU A 247 -15.02 -0.07 18.22
C LEU A 247 -14.14 0.67 17.21
N ASN A 248 -13.06 1.27 17.68
CA ASN A 248 -12.14 1.97 16.79
C ASN A 248 -11.57 1.02 15.73
N SER A 249 -11.10 -0.15 16.14
CA SER A 249 -10.47 -1.12 15.25
C SER A 249 -11.42 -1.69 14.18
N LYS A 250 -12.73 -1.74 14.46
CA LYS A 250 -13.75 -2.27 13.54
C LYS A 250 -14.52 -1.20 12.81
N ALA A 251 -14.98 -0.17 13.52
CA ALA A 251 -15.99 0.74 13.04
C ALA A 251 -15.41 1.99 12.36
N SER A 252 -14.20 2.42 12.69
CA SER A 252 -13.61 3.64 12.14
C SER A 252 -13.40 3.57 10.62
N LYS A 253 -12.92 2.44 10.10
CA LYS A 253 -12.70 2.20 8.66
C LYS A 253 -12.75 0.71 8.32
N PRO A 254 -13.95 0.09 8.21
CA PRO A 254 -14.09 -1.36 8.10
C PRO A 254 -13.49 -1.97 6.84
N SER A 255 -13.30 -1.17 5.79
CA SER A 255 -12.83 -1.63 4.47
C SER A 255 -11.30 -1.73 4.36
N VAL A 256 -10.53 -1.38 5.40
CA VAL A 256 -9.06 -1.47 5.37
C VAL A 256 -8.58 -2.86 5.80
N CYS A 257 -7.41 -3.26 5.29
CA CYS A 257 -6.85 -4.59 5.53
C CYS A 257 -6.42 -4.85 6.97
N ASN A 258 -6.30 -3.83 7.82
CA ASN A 258 -5.98 -3.91 9.24
C ASN A 258 -7.19 -3.65 10.14
N ALA A 259 -8.42 -3.55 9.59
CA ALA A 259 -9.62 -3.54 10.42
C ALA A 259 -9.77 -4.87 11.17
N LEU A 260 -10.35 -4.83 12.36
CA LEU A 260 -10.55 -6.02 13.18
C LEU A 260 -11.38 -7.07 12.42
N ASP A 261 -10.82 -8.28 12.27
CA ASP A 261 -11.49 -9.45 11.70
C ASP A 261 -12.06 -10.36 12.79
N THR A 262 -11.26 -10.74 13.76
CA THR A 262 -11.62 -11.73 14.78
C THR A 262 -11.46 -11.14 16.19
N LEU A 263 -12.54 -11.23 16.99
CA LEU A 263 -12.53 -10.87 18.40
C LEU A 263 -12.52 -12.13 19.26
N LEU A 264 -11.48 -12.30 20.04
CA LEU A 264 -11.32 -13.40 21.00
C LEU A 264 -11.59 -12.86 22.41
N ILE A 265 -12.50 -13.50 23.14
CA ILE A 265 -12.89 -13.06 24.49
C ILE A 265 -12.68 -14.20 25.46
N HIS A 266 -11.95 -13.95 26.55
CA HIS A 266 -11.78 -14.96 27.61
C HIS A 266 -13.12 -15.25 28.28
N SER A 267 -13.39 -16.56 28.57
CA SER A 267 -14.67 -17.03 29.07
C SER A 267 -15.13 -16.37 30.39
N LYS A 268 -14.19 -15.98 31.27
CA LYS A 268 -14.49 -15.31 32.53
C LYS A 268 -15.11 -13.93 32.37
N ILE A 269 -14.65 -13.14 31.33
CA ILE A 269 -15.14 -11.77 31.12
C ILE A 269 -16.26 -11.72 30.06
N LEU A 270 -16.48 -12.82 29.34
CA LEU A 270 -17.47 -12.91 28.27
C LEU A 270 -18.89 -12.46 28.71
N PRO A 271 -19.44 -12.89 29.88
CA PRO A 271 -20.78 -12.52 30.28
C PRO A 271 -20.98 -11.00 30.50
N THR A 272 -19.95 -10.32 30.93
CA THR A 272 -19.99 -8.87 31.19
C THR A 272 -19.62 -8.06 29.96
N PHE A 273 -18.58 -8.45 29.24
CA PHE A 273 -18.05 -7.69 28.11
C PHE A 273 -18.94 -7.79 26.85
N LEU A 274 -19.43 -9.00 26.50
CA LEU A 274 -20.14 -9.23 25.25
C LEU A 274 -21.43 -8.42 25.10
N PRO A 275 -22.33 -8.34 26.11
CA PRO A 275 -23.55 -7.52 26.01
C PRO A 275 -23.25 -6.02 25.80
N LEU A 276 -22.25 -5.48 26.49
CA LEU A 276 -21.84 -4.09 26.37
C LEU A 276 -21.23 -3.82 24.99
N MET A 277 -20.40 -4.74 24.51
CA MET A 277 -19.79 -4.64 23.19
C MET A 277 -20.84 -4.68 22.06
N ILE A 278 -21.82 -5.59 22.13
CA ILE A 278 -22.91 -5.66 21.17
C ILE A 278 -23.73 -4.37 21.17
N LYS A 279 -24.06 -3.84 22.34
CA LYS A 279 -24.77 -2.56 22.47
C LYS A 279 -23.99 -1.44 21.78
N SER A 280 -22.71 -1.27 22.10
CA SER A 280 -21.86 -0.22 21.54
C SER A 280 -21.67 -0.37 20.02
N LEU A 281 -21.55 -1.59 19.51
CA LEU A 281 -21.52 -1.86 18.07
C LEU A 281 -22.84 -1.53 17.40
N SER A 282 -24.00 -1.79 18.06
CA SER A 282 -25.33 -1.49 17.49
C SER A 282 -25.62 0.00 17.36
N GLU A 283 -24.99 0.82 18.16
CA GLU A 283 -25.09 2.27 18.10
C GLU A 283 -24.20 2.89 17.02
N SER A 284 -23.24 2.14 16.49
CA SER A 284 -22.39 2.60 15.41
C SER A 284 -22.94 2.19 14.04
N ILE A 285 -22.98 3.13 13.10
CA ILE A 285 -23.55 3.00 11.72
C ILE A 285 -23.01 1.77 10.96
N CYS A 286 -21.91 1.20 11.41
CA CYS A 286 -21.27 0.03 10.82
C CYS A 286 -22.08 -1.27 10.92
N LEU A 287 -23.05 -1.37 11.82
CA LEU A 287 -23.71 -2.64 12.10
C LEU A 287 -24.72 -3.05 11.04
N LEU A 288 -25.42 -2.10 10.44
CA LEU A 288 -26.46 -2.39 9.45
C LEU A 288 -25.90 -3.00 8.15
N LEU A 289 -24.63 -2.75 7.84
CA LEU A 289 -24.01 -3.24 6.59
C LEU A 289 -23.11 -4.50 6.79
N TYR A 290 -22.74 -4.85 8.03
CA TYR A 290 -21.73 -5.89 8.31
C TYR A 290 -22.16 -6.98 9.29
N TRP A 291 -23.42 -7.02 9.73
CA TRP A 291 -23.93 -8.09 10.60
C TRP A 291 -23.67 -9.50 10.05
N GLN A 292 -23.67 -9.66 8.74
CA GLN A 292 -23.39 -10.96 8.09
C GLN A 292 -21.94 -11.42 8.21
N THR A 293 -20.97 -10.52 8.42
CA THR A 293 -19.55 -10.86 8.58
C THR A 293 -19.11 -10.95 10.04
N CYS A 294 -19.92 -10.49 11.00
CA CYS A 294 -19.60 -10.48 12.43
C CYS A 294 -19.87 -11.84 13.15
N ASN A 295 -20.18 -12.92 12.42
CA ASN A 295 -20.54 -14.22 12.98
C ASN A 295 -19.37 -15.06 13.54
N ARG A 296 -18.17 -14.46 13.76
CA ARG A 296 -17.04 -15.17 14.34
C ARG A 296 -16.64 -14.60 15.70
N ILE A 297 -17.55 -14.67 16.67
CA ILE A 297 -17.22 -14.45 18.07
C ILE A 297 -16.91 -15.84 18.67
N HIS A 298 -15.65 -16.08 19.05
CA HIS A 298 -15.23 -17.33 19.68
C HIS A 298 -14.87 -17.07 21.14
N SER A 299 -15.39 -17.87 22.05
CA SER A 299 -14.93 -17.90 23.44
C SER A 299 -13.82 -18.94 23.61
N ILE A 300 -12.71 -18.54 24.16
CA ILE A 300 -11.59 -19.44 24.50
C ILE A 300 -11.66 -19.74 26.00
N LYS A 301 -11.92 -21.02 26.36
CA LYS A 301 -11.98 -21.45 27.76
C LYS A 301 -10.59 -21.49 28.41
N ASN A 302 -9.55 -21.75 27.64
CA ASN A 302 -8.17 -21.76 28.12
C ASN A 302 -7.22 -21.44 26.96
N PRO A 303 -6.53 -20.28 26.95
CA PRO A 303 -5.66 -19.89 25.84
C PRO A 303 -4.40 -20.77 25.70
N PHE A 304 -4.07 -21.57 26.73
CA PHE A 304 -2.91 -22.49 26.75
C PHE A 304 -3.30 -23.95 26.82
N GLY A 305 -4.59 -24.29 26.79
CA GLY A 305 -5.09 -25.64 26.84
C GLY A 305 -5.42 -26.21 25.46
N THR A 306 -4.85 -27.38 25.15
CA THR A 306 -5.16 -28.14 23.93
C THR A 306 -6.60 -28.66 23.95
N THR A 307 -7.54 -27.87 23.39
CA THR A 307 -8.86 -28.40 23.05
C THR A 307 -9.04 -28.29 21.54
N LYS A 308 -9.02 -29.45 20.89
CA LYS A 308 -9.37 -29.62 19.47
C LYS A 308 -10.83 -29.16 19.27
N ASN A 309 -11.03 -27.95 18.76
CA ASN A 309 -12.36 -27.52 18.35
C ASN A 309 -12.72 -28.12 16.97
N LYS A 310 -13.55 -29.17 17.00
CA LYS A 310 -14.07 -29.88 15.82
C LYS A 310 -15.26 -29.17 15.14
N HIS A 311 -15.58 -27.92 15.43
CA HIS A 311 -16.83 -27.28 14.93
C HIS A 311 -16.68 -26.00 14.14
N ALA A 312 -15.48 -25.67 13.63
CA ALA A 312 -15.31 -24.46 12.80
C ALA A 312 -15.39 -24.70 11.28
N ALA A 313 -15.75 -25.89 10.83
CA ALA A 313 -15.59 -26.27 9.42
C ALA A 313 -16.88 -26.65 8.72
N LYS A 314 -18.03 -26.07 9.00
CA LYS A 314 -19.19 -26.26 8.13
C LYS A 314 -20.22 -25.14 8.32
N ARG A 315 -20.12 -24.10 7.51
CA ARG A 315 -21.25 -23.41 6.85
C ARG A 315 -20.67 -22.42 5.87
N GLY A 316 -20.48 -22.91 4.64
CA GLY A 316 -20.37 -22.04 3.49
C GLY A 316 -21.67 -21.28 3.36
N LEU A 317 -21.58 -19.99 3.23
CA LEU A 317 -22.69 -19.12 2.87
C LEU A 317 -22.65 -18.90 1.37
N LYS A 318 -23.78 -19.23 0.74
CA LYS A 318 -24.13 -18.84 -0.63
C LYS A 318 -24.31 -17.33 -0.72
#